data_c81a165ddea4269c00bcf189ebaf9fa9
#
_entry.id   c81a165ddea4269c00bcf189ebaf9fa9
#
_cell.length_a   1.000
_cell.length_b   1.000
_cell.length_c   1.000
_cell.angle_alpha   90.00
_cell.angle_beta   90.00
_cell.angle_gamma   90.00
#
_symmetry.space_group_name_H-M   'P 1'
#
loop_
_entity.id
_entity.type
_entity.pdbx_description
1 polymer ?
#
loop_
_entity_poly.entity_id
_entity_poly.type
_entity_poly.pdbx_seq_one_letter_code
_entity_poly.pdbx_strand_id
1 'polypeptide(L)'
;TGSNITVKCPCNGEEVLIELAQVPVNEMDDIIGEFDFDFPKDCKSASVTLKFYLNDGYQVPEIQVDPPIDFASEVYRKMIEESLLNLGNVKRLKTAIEKAQRGEEVTIAYIGGSITQGAGAKPIESKSYAYLSYRGFCERFTPDDGAHVTFVKAGVGGTPSELGMIRYEKEVIDYGKIKPDVVIVEFAVNDEGDETEGVSFESLVRKIANADN
;
A
#
# COMPACT_ATOMS: atom_id res chain seq x y z
N THR A 1 21.10 13.24 -27.57
CA THR A 1 20.90 11.80 -27.75
C THR A 1 19.48 11.47 -27.37
N GLY A 2 18.61 11.25 -28.33
CA GLY A 2 17.19 10.96 -28.12
C GLY A 2 16.96 9.47 -27.83
N SER A 3 15.88 9.16 -27.14
CA SER A 3 15.36 7.80 -27.02
C SER A 3 14.77 7.36 -28.38
N ASN A 4 14.80 6.08 -28.66
CA ASN A 4 14.20 5.57 -29.88
C ASN A 4 13.45 4.26 -29.63
N ILE A 5 12.49 4.00 -30.53
CA ILE A 5 11.77 2.72 -30.61
C ILE A 5 12.13 2.08 -31.94
N THR A 6 12.54 0.82 -31.90
CA THR A 6 12.73 0.02 -33.11
C THR A 6 11.64 -1.02 -33.17
N VAL A 7 10.85 -1.01 -34.24
CA VAL A 7 9.85 -2.04 -34.53
C VAL A 7 10.37 -2.93 -35.63
N LYS A 8 10.45 -4.21 -35.36
CA LYS A 8 10.92 -5.22 -36.33
C LYS A 8 9.80 -6.20 -36.65
N CYS A 9 9.46 -6.27 -37.91
CA CYS A 9 8.53 -7.26 -38.43
C CYS A 9 9.29 -8.56 -38.77
N PRO A 10 9.07 -9.67 -38.08
CA PRO A 10 9.78 -10.91 -38.35
C PRO A 10 9.39 -11.59 -39.70
N CYS A 11 8.27 -11.17 -40.31
CA CYS A 11 7.76 -11.78 -41.54
C CYS A 11 8.51 -11.34 -42.78
N ASN A 12 8.96 -10.09 -42.85
CA ASN A 12 9.66 -9.53 -44.04
C ASN A 12 11.04 -8.97 -43.69
N GLY A 13 11.42 -8.96 -42.42
CA GLY A 13 12.71 -8.43 -41.97
C GLY A 13 12.81 -6.90 -41.94
N GLU A 14 11.71 -6.19 -42.27
CA GLU A 14 11.70 -4.72 -42.14
C GLU A 14 11.88 -4.27 -40.72
N GLU A 15 12.68 -3.25 -40.56
CA GLU A 15 12.97 -2.62 -39.28
C GLU A 15 12.68 -1.12 -39.41
N VAL A 16 11.77 -0.62 -38.60
CA VAL A 16 11.39 0.82 -38.54
C VAL A 16 11.98 1.42 -37.28
N LEU A 17 12.81 2.43 -37.44
CA LEU A 17 13.36 3.21 -36.35
C LEU A 17 12.51 4.47 -36.15
N ILE A 18 11.98 4.65 -34.95
CA ILE A 18 11.22 5.82 -34.55
C ILE A 18 12.02 6.58 -33.52
N GLU A 19 12.41 7.80 -33.83
CA GLU A 19 13.09 8.69 -32.87
C GLU A 19 12.06 9.42 -32.02
N LEU A 20 12.19 9.26 -30.71
CA LEU A 20 11.34 9.96 -29.75
C LEU A 20 11.94 11.32 -29.40
N ALA A 21 11.10 12.33 -29.27
CA ALA A 21 11.50 13.62 -28.72
C ALA A 21 12.02 13.47 -27.28
N GLN A 22 12.91 14.38 -26.86
CA GLN A 22 13.31 14.42 -25.45
C GLN A 22 12.12 14.85 -24.60
N VAL A 23 11.76 14.02 -23.61
CA VAL A 23 10.73 14.34 -22.63
C VAL A 23 11.39 14.91 -21.39
N PRO A 24 10.98 16.08 -20.89
CA PRO A 24 11.39 16.55 -19.58
C PRO A 24 11.02 15.54 -18.49
N VAL A 25 11.90 15.35 -17.51
CA VAL A 25 11.76 14.33 -16.44
C VAL A 25 10.48 14.53 -15.60
N ASN A 26 9.84 15.68 -15.68
CA ASN A 26 8.68 16.08 -14.88
C ASN A 26 7.32 15.88 -15.57
N GLU A 27 7.31 15.44 -16.82
CA GLU A 27 6.09 15.27 -17.62
C GLU A 27 5.92 13.80 -17.96
N MET A 28 5.54 12.99 -16.96
CA MET A 28 5.47 11.53 -17.11
C MET A 28 4.22 11.02 -17.80
N ASP A 29 3.19 11.86 -17.99
CA ASP A 29 1.89 11.45 -18.51
C ASP A 29 1.58 12.01 -19.91
N ASP A 30 2.52 12.72 -20.54
CA ASP A 30 2.30 13.25 -21.87
C ASP A 30 2.46 12.19 -22.95
N ILE A 31 1.51 12.15 -23.88
CA ILE A 31 1.62 11.37 -25.13
C ILE A 31 2.70 12.02 -25.99
N ILE A 32 3.87 11.38 -26.10
CA ILE A 32 5.03 11.89 -26.82
C ILE A 32 4.81 11.82 -28.35
N GLY A 33 3.94 10.93 -28.79
CA GLY A 33 3.56 10.74 -30.17
C GLY A 33 2.70 9.49 -30.38
N GLU A 34 1.88 9.52 -31.41
CA GLU A 34 1.14 8.36 -31.89
C GLU A 34 1.77 7.92 -33.22
N PHE A 35 1.98 6.61 -33.39
CA PHE A 35 2.59 6.06 -34.59
C PHE A 35 1.69 4.97 -35.14
N ASP A 36 1.25 5.15 -36.39
CA ASP A 36 0.56 4.13 -37.13
C ASP A 36 1.58 3.22 -37.84
N PHE A 37 1.44 1.92 -37.62
CA PHE A 37 2.27 0.93 -38.28
C PHE A 37 1.42 -0.16 -38.92
N ASP A 38 1.47 -0.26 -40.24
CA ASP A 38 0.76 -1.27 -40.98
C ASP A 38 1.54 -2.59 -40.98
N PHE A 39 1.02 -3.60 -40.33
CA PHE A 39 1.58 -4.95 -40.39
C PHE A 39 1.20 -5.62 -41.70
N PRO A 40 2.16 -6.30 -42.40
CA PRO A 40 1.83 -7.16 -43.49
C PRO A 40 0.76 -8.19 -43.11
N LYS A 41 -0.18 -8.48 -44.03
CA LYS A 41 -1.33 -9.35 -43.72
C LYS A 41 -0.96 -10.75 -43.21
N ASP A 42 0.25 -11.22 -43.51
CA ASP A 42 0.76 -12.52 -43.09
C ASP A 42 1.61 -12.46 -41.81
N CYS A 43 1.78 -11.28 -41.22
CA CYS A 43 2.57 -11.09 -40.01
C CYS A 43 1.76 -11.49 -38.76
N LYS A 44 2.18 -12.55 -38.05
CA LYS A 44 1.53 -13.06 -36.85
C LYS A 44 2.10 -12.46 -35.57
N SER A 45 3.26 -11.83 -35.63
CA SER A 45 3.93 -11.24 -34.47
C SER A 45 4.92 -10.18 -34.92
N ALA A 46 5.16 -9.19 -34.04
CA ALA A 46 6.25 -8.23 -34.19
C ALA A 46 7.00 -8.10 -32.88
N SER A 47 8.28 -7.77 -32.94
CA SER A 47 9.06 -7.40 -31.77
C SER A 47 9.24 -5.88 -31.74
N VAL A 48 9.02 -5.29 -30.56
CA VAL A 48 9.26 -3.86 -30.33
C VAL A 48 10.41 -3.75 -29.33
N THR A 49 11.46 -3.06 -29.73
CA THR A 49 12.60 -2.79 -28.86
C THR A 49 12.63 -1.30 -28.50
N LEU A 50 12.49 -0.99 -27.22
CA LEU A 50 12.60 0.36 -26.68
C LEU A 50 14.03 0.57 -26.16
N LYS A 51 14.72 1.58 -26.66
CA LYS A 51 16.04 1.98 -26.17
C LYS A 51 15.95 3.35 -25.56
N PHE A 52 16.26 3.44 -24.29
CA PHE A 52 16.36 4.71 -23.58
C PHE A 52 17.83 5.08 -23.41
N TYR A 53 18.16 6.33 -23.75
CA TYR A 53 19.50 6.87 -23.56
C TYR A 53 19.43 8.00 -22.55
N LEU A 54 20.25 7.92 -21.55
CA LEU A 54 20.43 9.03 -20.62
C LEU A 54 21.24 10.16 -21.33
N ASN A 55 20.91 11.40 -21.03
CA ASN A 55 21.66 12.54 -21.57
C ASN A 55 23.13 12.49 -21.12
N ASP A 56 24.04 12.96 -21.99
CA ASP A 56 25.44 13.10 -21.63
C ASP A 56 25.57 13.99 -20.39
N GLY A 57 26.25 13.50 -19.36
CA GLY A 57 26.39 14.21 -18.09
C GLY A 57 25.29 13.92 -17.06
N TYR A 58 24.33 13.04 -17.35
CA TYR A 58 23.39 12.58 -16.32
C TYR A 58 24.15 11.85 -15.22
N GLN A 59 24.09 12.41 -14.02
CA GLN A 59 24.59 11.74 -12.84
C GLN A 59 23.42 11.07 -12.14
N VAL A 60 23.55 9.78 -11.86
CA VAL A 60 22.58 9.07 -11.02
C VAL A 60 22.57 9.79 -9.67
N PRO A 61 21.40 10.29 -9.21
CA PRO A 61 21.33 10.90 -7.89
C PRO A 61 21.88 9.94 -6.84
N GLU A 62 22.75 10.41 -5.96
CA GLU A 62 23.12 9.63 -4.78
C GLU A 62 21.85 9.27 -4.02
N ILE A 63 21.61 7.98 -3.84
CA ILE A 63 20.54 7.52 -2.98
C ILE A 63 20.94 7.94 -1.57
N GLN A 64 20.28 8.96 -1.03
CA GLN A 64 20.39 9.26 0.39
C GLN A 64 19.85 8.06 1.15
N VAL A 65 20.76 7.33 1.77
CA VAL A 65 20.40 6.30 2.74
C VAL A 65 20.19 7.01 4.06
N ASP A 66 18.95 7.05 4.53
CA ASP A 66 18.66 7.60 5.84
C ASP A 66 19.48 6.86 6.91
N PRO A 67 20.03 7.59 7.88
CA PRO A 67 20.75 6.95 8.97
C PRO A 67 19.82 6.00 9.73
N PRO A 68 20.34 4.93 10.33
CA PRO A 68 19.54 4.04 11.16
C PRO A 68 18.77 4.83 12.23
N ILE A 69 17.48 4.51 12.39
CA ILE A 69 16.64 5.18 13.38
C ILE A 69 17.12 4.80 14.79
N ASP A 70 17.51 5.81 15.56
CA ASP A 70 17.75 5.64 17.00
C ASP A 70 16.42 5.74 17.77
N PHE A 71 15.82 4.59 18.04
CA PHE A 71 14.56 4.48 18.81
C PHE A 71 14.66 4.98 20.25
N ALA A 72 15.87 5.14 20.79
CA ALA A 72 16.10 5.65 22.14
C ALA A 72 16.26 7.19 22.17
N SER A 73 16.42 7.82 21.02
CA SER A 73 16.63 9.26 20.91
C SER A 73 15.43 10.06 21.41
N GLU A 74 15.69 11.23 21.95
CA GLU A 74 14.65 12.18 22.36
C GLU A 74 13.84 12.67 21.16
N VAL A 75 14.49 12.85 20.00
CA VAL A 75 13.82 13.24 18.75
C VAL A 75 12.79 12.20 18.35
N TYR A 76 13.15 10.91 18.38
CA TYR A 76 12.21 9.84 18.05
C TYR A 76 11.02 9.79 19.02
N ARG A 77 11.29 9.90 20.31
CA ARG A 77 10.21 9.92 21.33
C ARG A 77 9.25 11.09 21.11
N LYS A 78 9.78 12.28 20.88
CA LYS A 78 8.98 13.46 20.58
C LYS A 78 8.15 13.29 19.29
N MET A 79 8.72 12.73 18.24
CA MET A 79 8.01 12.44 17.01
C MET A 79 6.83 11.47 17.24
N ILE A 80 7.01 10.43 18.06
CA ILE A 80 5.93 9.50 18.41
C ILE A 80 4.84 10.20 19.25
N GLU A 81 5.22 11.04 20.21
CA GLU A 81 4.27 11.82 21.00
C GLU A 81 3.44 12.77 20.12
N GLU A 82 4.08 13.47 19.18
CA GLU A 82 3.41 14.38 18.23
C GLU A 82 2.55 13.64 17.19
N SER A 83 2.81 12.35 16.93
CA SER A 83 2.01 11.55 16.02
C SER A 83 0.64 11.17 16.59
N LEU A 84 0.45 11.28 17.90
CA LEU A 84 -0.80 10.96 18.56
C LEU A 84 -1.74 12.17 18.56
N LEU A 85 -2.64 12.23 17.58
CA LEU A 85 -3.60 13.30 17.46
C LEU A 85 -4.64 13.30 18.62
N ASN A 86 -5.18 12.12 18.92
CA ASN A 86 -6.18 11.95 19.98
C ASN A 86 -6.15 10.51 20.50
N LEU A 87 -6.04 10.36 21.82
CA LEU A 87 -6.03 9.05 22.46
C LEU A 87 -7.41 8.34 22.39
N GLY A 88 -8.48 9.09 22.30
CA GLY A 88 -9.84 8.55 22.28
C GLY A 88 -10.19 7.74 23.54
N ASN A 89 -11.22 6.91 23.42
CA ASN A 89 -11.61 5.99 24.50
C ASN A 89 -10.92 4.65 24.36
N VAL A 90 -9.85 4.46 25.11
CA VAL A 90 -9.02 3.25 25.08
C VAL A 90 -9.57 2.06 25.87
N LYS A 91 -10.79 2.14 26.41
CA LYS A 91 -11.35 1.07 27.28
C LYS A 91 -11.40 -0.28 26.55
N ARG A 92 -11.94 -0.30 25.31
CA ARG A 92 -12.04 -1.54 24.50
C ARG A 92 -10.65 -2.10 24.17
N LEU A 93 -9.71 -1.22 23.81
CA LEU A 93 -8.32 -1.64 23.54
C LEU A 93 -7.66 -2.28 24.79
N LYS A 94 -7.87 -1.67 25.97
CA LYS A 94 -7.38 -2.27 27.22
C LYS A 94 -7.99 -3.64 27.46
N THR A 95 -9.29 -3.82 27.21
CA THR A 95 -9.95 -5.13 27.33
C THR A 95 -9.35 -6.16 26.38
N ALA A 96 -9.05 -5.79 25.13
CA ALA A 96 -8.39 -6.69 24.17
C ALA A 96 -6.98 -7.08 24.64
N ILE A 97 -6.21 -6.12 25.17
CA ILE A 97 -4.88 -6.38 25.75
C ILE A 97 -4.99 -7.33 26.96
N GLU A 98 -5.94 -7.12 27.85
CA GLU A 98 -6.16 -8.00 29.03
C GLU A 98 -6.56 -9.42 28.62
N LYS A 99 -7.39 -9.58 27.57
CA LYS A 99 -7.68 -10.91 26.97
C LYS A 99 -6.40 -11.58 26.48
N ALA A 100 -5.60 -10.86 25.69
CA ALA A 100 -4.34 -11.39 25.17
C ALA A 100 -3.38 -11.81 26.27
N GLN A 101 -3.25 -11.02 27.34
CA GLN A 101 -2.41 -11.34 28.50
C GLN A 101 -2.86 -12.59 29.26
N ARG A 102 -4.15 -12.90 29.22
CA ARG A 102 -4.70 -14.15 29.82
C ARG A 102 -4.62 -15.37 28.91
N GLY A 103 -4.10 -15.22 27.67
CA GLY A 103 -4.06 -16.29 26.69
C GLY A 103 -5.43 -16.62 26.08
N GLU A 104 -6.36 -15.68 26.07
CA GLU A 104 -7.66 -15.81 25.42
C GLU A 104 -7.54 -15.43 23.93
N GLU A 105 -8.42 -16.01 23.10
CA GLU A 105 -8.48 -15.70 21.67
C GLU A 105 -8.71 -14.22 21.42
N VAL A 106 -7.83 -13.58 20.65
CA VAL A 106 -7.93 -12.19 20.21
C VAL A 106 -7.80 -12.11 18.72
N THR A 107 -8.64 -11.31 18.07
CA THR A 107 -8.52 -11.03 16.64
C THR A 107 -8.16 -9.57 16.41
N ILE A 108 -7.07 -9.34 15.68
CA ILE A 108 -6.61 -8.03 15.26
C ILE A 108 -6.77 -7.94 13.74
N ALA A 109 -7.59 -7.01 13.28
CA ALA A 109 -7.85 -6.79 11.88
C ALA A 109 -7.29 -5.46 11.39
N TYR A 110 -6.85 -5.43 10.15
CA TYR A 110 -6.35 -4.26 9.44
C TYR A 110 -7.14 -4.09 8.15
N ILE A 111 -7.73 -2.92 7.95
CA ILE A 111 -8.40 -2.56 6.71
C ILE A 111 -7.87 -1.23 6.19
N GLY A 112 -7.56 -1.18 4.90
CA GLY A 112 -6.97 0.03 4.33
C GLY A 112 -6.61 -0.09 2.86
N GLY A 113 -5.87 0.89 2.39
CA GLY A 113 -5.34 1.00 1.04
C GLY A 113 -4.02 0.24 0.82
N SER A 114 -3.17 0.79 -0.06
CA SER A 114 -1.87 0.22 -0.41
C SER A 114 -0.89 0.16 0.77
N ILE A 115 -0.94 1.12 1.67
CA ILE A 115 -0.09 1.14 2.88
C ILE A 115 -0.43 -0.07 3.76
N THR A 116 -1.72 -0.34 3.98
CA THR A 116 -2.17 -1.51 4.73
C THR A 116 -1.87 -2.82 3.99
N GLN A 117 -1.96 -2.84 2.67
CA GLN A 117 -1.50 -3.97 1.86
C GLN A 117 -0.01 -4.24 2.07
N GLY A 118 0.79 -3.19 2.26
CA GLY A 118 2.23 -3.24 2.48
C GLY A 118 3.06 -2.80 1.27
N ALA A 119 2.53 -1.88 0.47
CA ALA A 119 3.28 -1.31 -0.66
C ALA A 119 4.63 -0.75 -0.19
N GLY A 120 5.68 -1.07 -0.95
CA GLY A 120 7.07 -0.68 -0.61
C GLY A 120 7.78 -1.62 0.37
N ALA A 121 7.07 -2.43 1.14
CA ALA A 121 7.69 -3.41 2.04
C ALA A 121 8.19 -4.65 1.27
N LYS A 122 9.38 -5.14 1.59
CA LYS A 122 9.97 -6.34 0.97
C LYS A 122 10.62 -7.24 2.03
N PRO A 123 10.11 -8.46 2.27
CA PRO A 123 8.86 -9.02 1.76
C PRO A 123 7.61 -8.40 2.43
N ILE A 124 6.51 -8.29 1.69
CA ILE A 124 5.25 -7.68 2.16
C ILE A 124 4.68 -8.41 3.37
N GLU A 125 4.78 -9.72 3.37
CA GLU A 125 4.19 -10.60 4.39
C GLU A 125 4.78 -10.37 5.79
N SER A 126 6.06 -9.97 5.86
CA SER A 126 6.80 -9.84 7.13
C SER A 126 7.34 -8.44 7.43
N LYS A 127 7.20 -7.49 6.48
CA LYS A 127 7.74 -6.13 6.63
C LYS A 127 6.70 -5.04 6.50
N SER A 128 5.44 -5.37 6.17
CA SER A 128 4.36 -4.38 6.20
C SER A 128 4.09 -3.91 7.63
N TYR A 129 3.69 -2.64 7.78
CA TYR A 129 3.38 -2.09 9.11
C TYR A 129 2.31 -2.91 9.84
N ALA A 130 1.32 -3.41 9.09
CA ALA A 130 0.26 -4.24 9.65
C ALA A 130 0.81 -5.51 10.31
N TYR A 131 1.72 -6.20 9.62
CA TYR A 131 2.38 -7.37 10.20
C TYR A 131 3.29 -7.02 11.37
N LEU A 132 4.12 -5.97 11.22
CA LEU A 132 5.06 -5.58 12.29
C LEU A 132 4.34 -5.11 13.56
N SER A 133 3.24 -4.35 13.42
CA SER A 133 2.45 -3.93 14.59
C SER A 133 1.69 -5.08 15.23
N TYR A 134 1.16 -6.01 14.43
CA TYR A 134 0.61 -7.27 14.95
C TYR A 134 1.66 -8.07 15.73
N ARG A 135 2.85 -8.26 15.17
CA ARG A 135 3.95 -8.96 15.87
C ARG A 135 4.34 -8.24 17.16
N GLY A 136 4.49 -6.91 17.11
CA GLY A 136 4.78 -6.11 18.30
C GLY A 136 3.70 -6.21 19.39
N PHE A 137 2.43 -6.37 19.00
CA PHE A 137 1.35 -6.67 19.95
C PHE A 137 1.53 -8.05 20.59
N CYS A 138 1.78 -9.09 19.78
CA CYS A 138 2.00 -10.44 20.28
C CYS A 138 3.19 -10.51 21.25
N GLU A 139 4.33 -9.99 20.86
CA GLU A 139 5.55 -9.98 21.68
C GLU A 139 5.37 -9.25 23.02
N ARG A 140 4.56 -8.20 23.04
CA ARG A 140 4.40 -7.34 24.21
C ARG A 140 3.29 -7.77 25.15
N PHE A 141 2.21 -8.33 24.61
CA PHE A 141 0.97 -8.54 25.37
C PHE A 141 0.50 -10.00 25.47
N THR A 142 1.23 -10.96 24.89
CA THR A 142 0.85 -12.36 25.00
C THR A 142 1.88 -13.19 25.73
N PRO A 143 1.47 -14.26 26.43
CA PRO A 143 2.39 -15.16 27.15
C PRO A 143 3.09 -16.16 26.22
N ASP A 144 2.60 -16.36 24.99
CA ASP A 144 2.94 -17.45 24.06
C ASP A 144 3.29 -16.96 22.65
N ASP A 145 3.81 -15.75 22.56
CA ASP A 145 4.21 -15.11 21.30
C ASP A 145 3.06 -15.01 20.26
N GLY A 146 1.81 -14.93 20.75
CA GLY A 146 0.63 -14.72 19.93
C GLY A 146 0.00 -15.98 19.34
N ALA A 147 0.23 -17.16 19.90
CA ALA A 147 -0.34 -18.41 19.41
C ALA A 147 -1.89 -18.38 19.36
N HIS A 148 -2.53 -17.57 20.21
CA HIS A 148 -3.98 -17.37 20.29
C HIS A 148 -4.43 -16.02 19.68
N VAL A 149 -3.56 -15.33 18.91
CA VAL A 149 -3.92 -14.06 18.27
C VAL A 149 -4.10 -14.26 16.76
N THR A 150 -5.30 -14.03 16.29
CA THR A 150 -5.62 -14.10 14.86
C THR A 150 -5.31 -12.76 14.17
N PHE A 151 -4.60 -12.84 13.04
CA PHE A 151 -4.25 -11.71 12.20
C PHE A 151 -5.12 -11.68 10.95
N VAL A 152 -5.89 -10.61 10.76
CA VAL A 152 -6.69 -10.38 9.55
C VAL A 152 -6.15 -9.14 8.82
N LYS A 153 -5.81 -9.29 7.55
CA LYS A 153 -5.28 -8.17 6.73
C LYS A 153 -6.11 -7.98 5.47
N ALA A 154 -6.88 -6.90 5.43
CA ALA A 154 -7.76 -6.48 4.34
C ALA A 154 -7.25 -5.18 3.68
N GLY A 155 -5.99 -5.13 3.32
CA GLY A 155 -5.38 -4.02 2.57
C GLY A 155 -5.42 -4.27 1.07
N VAL A 156 -5.97 -3.31 0.29
CA VAL A 156 -6.02 -3.36 -1.17
C VAL A 156 -5.56 -2.04 -1.76
N GLY A 157 -4.51 -2.08 -2.58
CA GLY A 157 -3.91 -0.88 -3.19
C GLY A 157 -4.90 -0.07 -4.03
N GLY A 158 -4.78 1.25 -3.95
CA GLY A 158 -5.60 2.18 -4.72
C GLY A 158 -7.06 2.29 -4.27
N THR A 159 -7.42 1.75 -3.10
CA THR A 159 -8.81 1.81 -2.62
C THR A 159 -9.02 2.84 -1.53
N PRO A 160 -10.04 3.73 -1.67
CA PRO A 160 -10.46 4.67 -0.63
C PRO A 160 -11.36 3.99 0.42
N SER A 161 -11.72 4.75 1.47
CA SER A 161 -12.57 4.27 2.56
C SER A 161 -13.97 3.81 2.12
N GLU A 162 -14.51 4.34 1.03
CA GLU A 162 -15.78 3.91 0.43
C GLU A 162 -15.74 2.42 0.06
N LEU A 163 -14.68 2.00 -0.63
CA LEU A 163 -14.48 0.58 -0.93
C LEU A 163 -14.16 -0.23 0.32
N GLY A 164 -13.47 0.36 1.29
CA GLY A 164 -13.25 -0.22 2.61
C GLY A 164 -14.56 -0.58 3.31
N MET A 165 -15.53 0.33 3.29
CA MET A 165 -16.85 0.13 3.89
C MET A 165 -17.60 -1.06 3.24
N ILE A 166 -17.50 -1.20 1.91
CA ILE A 166 -18.13 -2.31 1.16
C ILE A 166 -17.43 -3.64 1.47
N ARG A 167 -16.09 -3.64 1.51
CA ARG A 167 -15.28 -4.85 1.70
C ARG A 167 -15.28 -5.37 3.14
N TYR A 168 -15.59 -4.52 4.11
CA TYR A 168 -15.52 -4.85 5.54
C TYR A 168 -16.27 -6.14 5.89
N GLU A 169 -17.51 -6.29 5.39
CA GLU A 169 -18.34 -7.46 5.66
C GLU A 169 -17.70 -8.79 5.24
N LYS A 170 -17.07 -8.78 4.07
CA LYS A 170 -16.47 -9.98 3.50
C LYS A 170 -15.05 -10.23 4.03
N GLU A 171 -14.23 -9.19 4.04
CA GLU A 171 -12.79 -9.34 4.19
C GLU A 171 -12.32 -9.23 5.64
N VAL A 172 -13.10 -8.56 6.49
CA VAL A 172 -12.74 -8.37 7.91
C VAL A 172 -13.55 -9.29 8.82
N ILE A 173 -14.86 -9.35 8.64
CA ILE A 173 -15.75 -10.13 9.53
C ILE A 173 -16.28 -11.43 8.93
N ASP A 174 -15.95 -11.75 7.68
CA ASP A 174 -16.44 -12.92 6.95
C ASP A 174 -17.94 -13.16 7.19
N TYR A 175 -18.74 -12.13 6.90
CA TYR A 175 -20.18 -12.11 7.10
C TYR A 175 -20.63 -12.48 8.54
N GLY A 176 -19.87 -11.95 9.51
CA GLY A 176 -20.18 -12.12 10.94
C GLY A 176 -19.59 -13.36 11.60
N LYS A 177 -18.76 -14.15 10.88
CA LYS A 177 -18.07 -15.30 11.47
C LYS A 177 -16.84 -14.87 12.28
N ILE A 178 -16.20 -13.76 11.92
CA ILE A 178 -15.06 -13.19 12.64
C ILE A 178 -15.55 -11.99 13.44
N LYS A 179 -15.15 -11.90 14.70
CA LYS A 179 -15.42 -10.78 15.59
C LYS A 179 -14.08 -10.16 16.03
N PRO A 180 -13.58 -9.14 15.31
CA PRO A 180 -12.33 -8.50 15.69
C PRO A 180 -12.43 -7.79 17.04
N ASP A 181 -11.45 -8.00 17.91
CA ASP A 181 -11.31 -7.24 19.16
C ASP A 181 -10.68 -5.86 18.91
N VAL A 182 -9.82 -5.78 17.89
CA VAL A 182 -9.16 -4.54 17.45
C VAL A 182 -9.23 -4.43 15.94
N VAL A 183 -9.63 -3.27 15.43
CA VAL A 183 -9.59 -2.97 14.00
C VAL A 183 -8.77 -1.70 13.77
N ILE A 184 -7.73 -1.81 12.96
CA ILE A 184 -6.93 -0.69 12.49
C ILE A 184 -7.42 -0.28 11.10
N VAL A 185 -7.79 0.99 10.96
CA VAL A 185 -8.35 1.56 9.72
C VAL A 185 -7.37 2.59 9.18
N GLU A 186 -6.91 2.42 7.93
CA GLU A 186 -5.96 3.33 7.29
C GLU A 186 -6.33 3.54 5.82
N PHE A 187 -6.78 4.75 5.47
CA PHE A 187 -7.09 5.17 4.11
C PHE A 187 -6.58 6.57 3.79
N ALA A 188 -5.79 7.17 4.68
CA ALA A 188 -5.40 8.57 4.60
C ALA A 188 -4.71 8.97 3.28
N VAL A 189 -4.04 8.03 2.62
CA VAL A 189 -3.35 8.29 1.34
C VAL A 189 -4.31 8.30 0.15
N ASN A 190 -5.41 7.55 0.24
CA ASN A 190 -6.36 7.39 -0.87
C ASN A 190 -7.64 8.21 -0.70
N ASP A 191 -7.92 8.67 0.53
CA ASP A 191 -9.01 9.58 0.82
C ASP A 191 -8.49 11.01 0.60
N GLU A 192 -8.56 11.51 -0.62
CA GLU A 192 -8.17 12.88 -0.97
C GLU A 192 -9.33 13.83 -0.71
N GLY A 193 -9.09 14.92 -0.05
CA GLY A 193 -9.85 16.12 0.34
C GLY A 193 -11.18 16.50 -0.32
N ASP A 194 -11.95 15.55 -0.77
CA ASP A 194 -13.31 15.72 -1.27
C ASP A 194 -14.31 15.65 -0.09
N GLU A 195 -15.41 16.39 -0.18
CA GLU A 195 -16.43 16.51 0.88
C GLU A 195 -17.07 15.17 1.29
N THR A 196 -16.99 14.14 0.43
CA THR A 196 -17.59 12.81 0.67
C THR A 196 -16.68 11.84 1.41
N GLU A 197 -15.38 12.01 1.37
CA GLU A 197 -14.37 11.06 1.88
C GLU A 197 -14.42 10.92 3.40
N GLY A 198 -14.56 12.01 4.11
CA GLY A 198 -14.75 11.97 5.57
C GLY A 198 -16.01 11.21 6.00
N VAL A 199 -17.08 11.24 5.18
CA VAL A 199 -18.35 10.54 5.46
C VAL A 199 -18.19 9.03 5.35
N SER A 200 -17.49 8.54 4.33
CA SER A 200 -17.24 7.11 4.13
C SER A 200 -16.35 6.54 5.22
N PHE A 201 -15.28 7.24 5.57
CA PHE A 201 -14.41 6.87 6.68
C PHE A 201 -15.16 6.84 8.02
N GLU A 202 -15.94 7.88 8.32
CA GLU A 202 -16.77 7.92 9.54
C GLU A 202 -17.80 6.78 9.55
N SER A 203 -18.44 6.49 8.42
CA SER A 203 -19.42 5.41 8.30
C SER A 203 -18.79 4.05 8.56
N LEU A 204 -17.60 3.80 8.03
CA LEU A 204 -16.83 2.59 8.31
C LEU A 204 -16.49 2.46 9.81
N VAL A 205 -15.98 3.52 10.42
CA VAL A 205 -15.64 3.52 11.85
C VAL A 205 -16.87 3.31 12.72
N ARG A 206 -18.01 3.96 12.40
CA ARG A 206 -19.29 3.73 13.09
C ARG A 206 -19.79 2.30 12.94
N LYS A 207 -19.68 1.74 11.74
CA LYS A 207 -20.05 0.34 11.47
C LYS A 207 -19.23 -0.61 12.34
N ILE A 208 -17.91 -0.43 12.39
CA ILE A 208 -17.01 -1.22 13.24
C ILE A 208 -17.36 -1.06 14.72
N ALA A 209 -17.56 0.17 15.18
CA ALA A 209 -17.86 0.45 16.58
C ALA A 209 -19.20 -0.12 17.06
N ASN A 210 -20.18 -0.29 16.16
CA ASN A 210 -21.50 -0.79 16.46
C ASN A 210 -21.68 -2.29 16.19
N ALA A 211 -20.66 -2.98 15.68
CA ALA A 211 -20.74 -4.40 15.35
C ALA A 211 -20.91 -5.32 16.58
N ASP A 212 -20.76 -4.79 17.78
CA ASP A 212 -20.86 -5.51 19.06
C ASP A 212 -22.20 -5.28 19.81
N ASN A 213 -23.20 -4.64 19.18
CA ASN A 213 -24.51 -4.39 19.80
C ASN A 213 -25.58 -5.34 19.27
#